data_c8d10c9a08b96335e0f89850756c6c84
#
_entry.id   c8d10c9a08b96335e0f89850756c6c84
#
_cell.length_a   1.000
_cell.length_b   1.000
_cell.length_c   1.000
_cell.angle_alpha   90.00
_cell.angle_beta   90.00
_cell.angle_gamma   90.00
#
_symmetry.space_group_name_H-M   'P 1'
#
loop_
_entity.id
_entity.type
_entity.pdbx_description
1 polymer ?
#
loop_
_entity_poly.entity_id
_entity_poly.type
_entity_poly.pdbx_seq_one_letter_code
_entity_poly.pdbx_strand_id
1 'polypeptide(L)'
;MNIQEPAREIRVIHETEVLVVGSGPGGLAAALGASRAGSQVTLLERFGCFGGNITAVGVEGFAWYRHEHTVDTEGVGIEFETRARDMGAAVKEPQSDSHAIDGEAFKWVADTLVEEAGITPMLHRLFVAPIMEGDTIKGVIVESKAGREAILAERIIDATGDADVAHRAGAITLKQAKEDMIGASVMFSMSGVNKTRFIEHVKSDPQTYRDWAYGQWTVETTGKEDEMFSPFLRKPFEKAREAGLIPEHLDTIAGTWGALYDSGDLTYLNLVHLLGYDGTDPDDLTRGEMEGRKQAMLAIEALKQCTPGCENAKLRNFGMTLGIRDTRKIDAAYNMTEADVRDQGRFEDSIGIFPEFIDGYGILILPTTGRYFQVPYRTLLPKGVKHLICAGRITGGDRVSHAATRNMMCCTVTGQGAGVAAALAAQQKRGFDELDMDDVQAELKRQDVRLQ
;
A
#
# COMPACT_ATOMS: atom_id res chain seq x y z
N MET A 1 -34.28 5.16 -12.24
CA MET A 1 -34.64 6.55 -12.55
C MET A 1 -33.35 7.30 -12.78
N ASN A 2 -33.16 8.01 -13.90
CA ASN A 2 -31.97 8.78 -14.19
C ASN A 2 -32.29 10.27 -14.05
N ILE A 3 -31.32 11.07 -13.59
CA ILE A 3 -31.40 12.52 -13.52
C ILE A 3 -30.32 13.04 -14.47
N GLN A 4 -30.68 14.03 -15.28
CA GLN A 4 -29.72 14.70 -16.15
C GLN A 4 -29.03 15.82 -15.37
N GLU A 5 -27.70 15.75 -15.25
CA GLU A 5 -26.88 16.85 -14.74
C GLU A 5 -26.74 17.91 -15.83
N PRO A 6 -27.03 19.19 -15.57
CA PRO A 6 -26.88 20.26 -16.57
C PRO A 6 -25.41 20.38 -17.03
N ALA A 7 -25.21 20.64 -18.32
CA ALA A 7 -23.88 20.99 -18.81
C ALA A 7 -23.39 22.28 -18.13
N ARG A 8 -22.11 22.31 -17.74
CA ARG A 8 -21.49 23.46 -17.06
C ARG A 8 -20.03 23.62 -17.51
N GLU A 9 -19.55 24.85 -17.43
CA GLU A 9 -18.12 25.14 -17.53
C GLU A 9 -17.47 24.83 -16.17
N ILE A 10 -16.25 24.25 -16.23
CA ILE A 10 -15.48 23.92 -15.05
C ILE A 10 -14.22 24.79 -15.05
N ARG A 11 -13.97 25.48 -13.95
CA ARG A 11 -12.81 26.36 -13.82
C ARG A 11 -11.53 25.53 -13.72
N VAL A 12 -10.54 25.85 -14.56
CA VAL A 12 -9.15 25.36 -14.39
C VAL A 12 -8.52 26.18 -13.26
N ILE A 13 -8.09 25.48 -12.23
CA ILE A 13 -7.50 26.11 -11.03
C ILE A 13 -5.98 25.95 -10.98
N HIS A 14 -5.43 25.00 -11.73
CA HIS A 14 -4.01 24.73 -11.71
C HIS A 14 -3.56 24.01 -12.98
N GLU A 15 -2.31 24.26 -13.36
CA GLU A 15 -1.61 23.58 -14.43
C GLU A 15 -0.24 23.13 -13.91
N THR A 16 0.20 21.93 -14.30
CA THR A 16 1.46 21.35 -13.83
C THR A 16 2.09 20.46 -14.91
N GLU A 17 3.39 20.20 -14.82
CA GLU A 17 4.04 19.25 -15.73
C GLU A 17 3.64 17.81 -15.36
N VAL A 18 3.70 17.46 -14.08
CA VAL A 18 3.37 16.12 -13.59
C VAL A 18 2.30 16.22 -12.50
N LEU A 19 1.18 15.53 -12.71
CA LEU A 19 0.12 15.38 -11.72
C LEU A 19 0.11 13.95 -11.19
N VAL A 20 0.25 13.79 -9.88
CA VAL A 20 0.09 12.50 -9.20
C VAL A 20 -1.26 12.47 -8.51
N VAL A 21 -2.08 11.47 -8.83
CA VAL A 21 -3.43 11.28 -8.25
C VAL A 21 -3.39 10.14 -7.24
N GLY A 22 -3.51 10.48 -5.97
CA GLY A 22 -3.37 9.58 -4.81
C GLY A 22 -1.97 9.64 -4.20
N SER A 23 -1.91 9.69 -2.88
CA SER A 23 -0.69 9.90 -2.10
C SER A 23 -0.30 8.72 -1.22
N GLY A 24 -0.77 7.51 -1.54
CA GLY A 24 -0.26 6.29 -0.91
C GLY A 24 1.26 6.12 -1.14
N PRO A 25 1.89 5.07 -0.60
CA PRO A 25 3.34 4.86 -0.73
C PRO A 25 3.84 5.02 -2.18
N GLY A 26 3.11 4.47 -3.16
CA GLY A 26 3.44 4.62 -4.58
C GLY A 26 3.31 6.06 -5.07
N GLY A 27 2.23 6.77 -4.70
CA GLY A 27 2.00 8.15 -5.14
C GLY A 27 2.97 9.14 -4.52
N LEU A 28 3.27 9.01 -3.23
CA LEU A 28 4.27 9.84 -2.56
C LEU A 28 5.66 9.62 -3.16
N ALA A 29 6.03 8.35 -3.41
CA ALA A 29 7.29 8.03 -4.09
C ALA A 29 7.34 8.57 -5.54
N ALA A 30 6.22 8.53 -6.26
CA ALA A 30 6.12 9.09 -7.61
C ALA A 30 6.31 10.62 -7.62
N ALA A 31 5.67 11.30 -6.69
CA ALA A 31 5.80 12.76 -6.57
C ALA A 31 7.24 13.18 -6.24
N LEU A 32 7.89 12.48 -5.30
CA LEU A 32 9.29 12.70 -4.96
C LEU A 32 10.23 12.38 -6.13
N GLY A 33 10.03 11.25 -6.81
CA GLY A 33 10.82 10.84 -7.97
C GLY A 33 10.74 11.84 -9.11
N ALA A 34 9.55 12.34 -9.41
CA ALA A 34 9.34 13.34 -10.47
C ALA A 34 9.94 14.71 -10.11
N SER A 35 9.74 15.17 -8.86
CA SER A 35 10.32 16.44 -8.39
C SER A 35 11.85 16.41 -8.41
N ARG A 36 12.46 15.32 -7.94
CA ARG A 36 13.92 15.13 -7.95
C ARG A 36 14.52 15.02 -9.36
N ALA A 37 13.72 14.57 -10.32
CA ALA A 37 14.06 14.60 -11.75
C ALA A 37 13.85 15.99 -12.39
N GLY A 38 13.44 17.01 -11.62
CA GLY A 38 13.41 18.42 -12.00
C GLY A 38 12.08 18.91 -12.59
N SER A 39 10.98 18.16 -12.46
CA SER A 39 9.66 18.61 -12.92
C SER A 39 8.85 19.34 -11.85
N GLN A 40 7.95 20.22 -12.29
CA GLN A 40 6.91 20.78 -11.44
C GLN A 40 5.85 19.71 -11.17
N VAL A 41 5.66 19.38 -9.89
CA VAL A 41 4.79 18.29 -9.48
C VAL A 41 3.64 18.80 -8.61
N THR A 42 2.44 18.29 -8.89
CA THR A 42 1.27 18.45 -8.02
C THR A 42 0.85 17.08 -7.50
N LEU A 43 0.68 16.96 -6.18
CA LEU A 43 0.21 15.75 -5.51
C LEU A 43 -1.22 15.94 -5.00
N LEU A 44 -2.15 15.18 -5.59
CA LEU A 44 -3.58 15.22 -5.29
C LEU A 44 -3.96 14.09 -4.34
N GLU A 45 -4.70 14.43 -3.25
CA GLU A 45 -5.20 13.44 -2.29
C GLU A 45 -6.63 13.78 -1.84
N ARG A 46 -7.48 12.75 -1.75
CA ARG A 46 -8.88 12.87 -1.26
C ARG A 46 -8.98 13.04 0.25
N PHE A 47 -8.02 12.54 0.99
CA PHE A 47 -7.95 12.65 2.45
C PHE A 47 -7.28 13.94 2.90
N GLY A 48 -7.31 14.19 4.21
CA GLY A 48 -6.64 15.33 4.86
C GLY A 48 -5.20 15.03 5.27
N CYS A 49 -4.57 13.96 4.76
CA CYS A 49 -3.18 13.62 5.00
C CYS A 49 -2.62 12.82 3.84
N PHE A 50 -1.31 12.90 3.63
CA PHE A 50 -0.56 12.04 2.73
C PHE A 50 -0.19 10.71 3.39
N GLY A 51 0.30 9.73 2.59
CA GLY A 51 0.79 8.44 3.07
C GLY A 51 -0.17 7.27 2.87
N GLY A 52 -1.46 7.54 2.56
CA GLY A 52 -2.47 6.55 2.19
C GLY A 52 -2.53 5.36 3.13
N ASN A 53 -1.98 4.20 2.72
CA ASN A 53 -2.08 2.97 3.49
C ASN A 53 -1.35 3.05 4.84
N ILE A 54 -0.25 3.79 4.94
CA ILE A 54 0.48 3.99 6.20
C ILE A 54 -0.35 4.85 7.16
N THR A 55 -0.90 5.95 6.69
CA THR A 55 -1.55 6.99 7.52
C THR A 55 -3.05 6.83 7.65
N ALA A 56 -3.77 6.77 6.52
CA ALA A 56 -5.22 6.70 6.52
C ALA A 56 -5.75 5.33 6.95
N VAL A 57 -5.05 4.25 6.58
CA VAL A 57 -5.44 2.89 6.96
C VAL A 57 -4.79 2.47 8.28
N GLY A 58 -3.55 2.91 8.57
CA GLY A 58 -2.80 2.53 9.78
C GLY A 58 -2.02 1.22 9.62
N VAL A 59 -1.51 0.94 8.40
CA VAL A 59 -0.60 -0.19 8.16
C VAL A 59 0.82 0.26 8.43
N GLU A 60 1.31 -0.02 9.62
CA GLU A 60 2.61 0.46 10.13
C GLU A 60 3.79 -0.44 9.72
N GLY A 61 3.54 -1.69 9.38
CA GLY A 61 4.55 -2.65 8.92
C GLY A 61 5.01 -2.37 7.49
N PHE A 62 5.68 -1.25 7.28
CA PHE A 62 6.09 -0.78 5.96
C PHE A 62 7.18 -1.65 5.33
N ALA A 63 8.24 -1.96 6.11
CA ALA A 63 9.39 -2.77 5.71
C ALA A 63 9.52 -3.98 6.63
N TRP A 64 8.42 -4.65 6.90
CA TRP A 64 8.40 -5.78 7.81
C TRP A 64 9.11 -7.01 7.22
N TYR A 65 9.45 -7.97 8.07
CA TYR A 65 10.27 -9.14 7.75
C TYR A 65 11.69 -8.84 7.30
N ARG A 66 12.25 -7.70 7.66
CA ARG A 66 13.68 -7.51 7.52
C ARG A 66 14.41 -8.42 8.52
N HIS A 67 15.27 -9.26 8.00
CA HIS A 67 16.05 -10.26 8.73
C HIS A 67 17.41 -10.40 8.04
N GLU A 68 18.35 -11.15 8.63
CA GLU A 68 19.60 -11.50 7.95
C GLU A 68 19.33 -11.98 6.52
N HIS A 69 20.05 -11.42 5.55
CA HIS A 69 19.93 -11.70 4.12
C HIS A 69 18.68 -11.15 3.40
N THR A 70 17.86 -10.35 4.03
CA THR A 70 16.83 -9.59 3.30
C THR A 70 17.50 -8.62 2.32
N VAL A 71 17.00 -8.57 1.09
CA VAL A 71 17.50 -7.67 0.06
C VAL A 71 16.62 -6.43 0.06
N ASP A 72 17.19 -5.27 0.40
CA ASP A 72 16.46 -4.01 0.42
C ASP A 72 16.30 -3.41 -0.98
N THR A 73 15.18 -2.72 -1.19
CA THR A 73 14.86 -2.04 -2.45
C THR A 73 15.66 -0.76 -2.69
N GLU A 74 16.16 -0.14 -1.61
CA GLU A 74 16.77 1.21 -1.62
C GLU A 74 15.81 2.30 -2.12
N GLY A 75 16.33 3.48 -2.47
CA GLY A 75 15.52 4.59 -2.97
C GLY A 75 14.55 5.18 -1.94
N VAL A 76 13.46 5.76 -2.45
CA VAL A 76 12.46 6.48 -1.62
C VAL A 76 11.82 5.60 -0.54
N GLY A 77 11.69 4.30 -0.78
CA GLY A 77 11.13 3.41 0.24
C GLY A 77 11.98 3.34 1.51
N ILE A 78 13.29 3.19 1.37
CA ILE A 78 14.21 3.21 2.52
C ILE A 78 14.28 4.61 3.16
N GLU A 79 14.17 5.66 2.35
CA GLU A 79 14.10 7.03 2.85
C GLU A 79 12.88 7.23 3.77
N PHE A 80 11.71 6.70 3.43
CA PHE A 80 10.53 6.82 4.30
C PHE A 80 10.78 6.24 5.69
N GLU A 81 11.37 5.06 5.77
CA GLU A 81 11.72 4.45 7.06
C GLU A 81 12.80 5.27 7.79
N THR A 82 13.84 5.69 7.09
CA THR A 82 14.94 6.46 7.68
C THR A 82 14.45 7.79 8.23
N ARG A 83 13.66 8.55 7.45
CA ARG A 83 13.07 9.82 7.88
C ARG A 83 12.12 9.61 9.07
N ALA A 84 11.31 8.54 9.03
CA ALA A 84 10.44 8.21 10.15
C ALA A 84 11.24 7.93 11.43
N ARG A 85 12.34 7.18 11.35
CA ARG A 85 13.23 6.93 12.52
C ARG A 85 13.86 8.23 13.04
N ASP A 86 14.42 9.03 12.14
CA ASP A 86 15.11 10.27 12.50
C ASP A 86 14.18 11.30 13.14
N MET A 87 12.90 11.29 12.75
CA MET A 87 11.86 12.16 13.28
C MET A 87 11.10 11.53 14.47
N GLY A 88 11.52 10.36 14.96
CA GLY A 88 10.88 9.68 16.08
C GLY A 88 9.51 9.06 15.75
N ALA A 89 9.21 8.86 14.47
CA ALA A 89 7.97 8.30 13.95
C ALA A 89 8.09 6.80 13.60
N ALA A 90 9.05 6.08 14.17
CA ALA A 90 9.21 4.64 13.96
C ALA A 90 9.69 3.95 15.23
N VAL A 91 9.25 2.71 15.41
CA VAL A 91 9.61 1.87 16.55
C VAL A 91 10.18 0.56 16.03
N LYS A 92 11.33 0.13 16.59
CA LYS A 92 11.90 -1.18 16.24
C LYS A 92 10.93 -2.29 16.62
N GLU A 93 10.68 -3.17 15.69
CA GLU A 93 9.87 -4.37 15.95
C GLU A 93 10.66 -5.36 16.81
N PRO A 94 10.02 -6.02 17.79
CA PRO A 94 10.71 -6.98 18.65
C PRO A 94 11.01 -8.32 17.95
N GLN A 95 10.37 -8.57 16.82
CA GLN A 95 10.37 -9.85 16.10
C GLN A 95 11.25 -9.86 14.85
N SER A 96 11.74 -8.71 14.40
CA SER A 96 12.52 -8.60 13.15
C SER A 96 13.52 -7.43 13.21
N ASP A 97 14.30 -7.25 12.16
CA ASP A 97 15.18 -6.09 12.00
C ASP A 97 14.45 -4.88 11.42
N SER A 98 13.14 -5.00 11.21
CA SER A 98 12.28 -3.95 10.70
C SER A 98 11.91 -2.92 11.77
N HIS A 99 11.35 -1.81 11.29
CA HIS A 99 10.72 -0.78 12.11
C HIS A 99 9.27 -0.62 11.69
N ALA A 100 8.36 -0.64 12.66
CA ALA A 100 7.00 -0.19 12.45
C ALA A 100 7.01 1.34 12.37
N ILE A 101 6.40 1.89 11.33
CA ILE A 101 6.23 3.33 11.16
C ILE A 101 4.95 3.74 11.90
N ASP A 102 5.05 4.66 12.86
CA ASP A 102 3.86 5.24 13.50
C ASP A 102 3.02 6.01 12.46
N GLY A 103 1.83 5.49 12.16
CA GLY A 103 0.97 6.03 11.10
C GLY A 103 0.50 7.47 11.38
N GLU A 104 0.34 7.86 12.64
CA GLU A 104 -0.02 9.23 13.00
C GLU A 104 1.17 10.20 12.84
N ALA A 105 2.35 9.81 13.33
CA ALA A 105 3.54 10.63 13.19
C ALA A 105 4.03 10.70 11.73
N PHE A 106 3.81 9.66 10.93
CA PHE A 106 4.18 9.66 9.51
C PHE A 106 3.40 10.68 8.67
N LYS A 107 2.25 11.14 9.11
CA LYS A 107 1.56 12.27 8.46
C LYS A 107 2.47 13.49 8.37
N TRP A 108 3.13 13.82 9.49
CA TRP A 108 4.09 14.92 9.53
C TRP A 108 5.37 14.64 8.73
N VAL A 109 5.86 13.40 8.74
CA VAL A 109 7.00 13.01 7.88
C VAL A 109 6.66 13.21 6.40
N ALA A 110 5.46 12.79 5.98
CA ALA A 110 4.99 12.94 4.61
C ALA A 110 4.83 14.41 4.20
N ASP A 111 4.26 15.24 5.09
CA ASP A 111 4.13 16.68 4.88
C ASP A 111 5.51 17.32 4.68
N THR A 112 6.49 16.98 5.54
CA THR A 112 7.86 17.47 5.45
C THR A 112 8.53 17.07 4.13
N LEU A 113 8.37 15.82 3.70
CA LEU A 113 8.90 15.34 2.42
C LEU A 113 8.31 16.10 1.22
N VAL A 114 7.01 16.37 1.25
CA VAL A 114 6.31 17.12 0.19
C VAL A 114 6.79 18.57 0.13
N GLU A 115 6.92 19.22 1.30
CA GLU A 115 7.40 20.61 1.41
C GLU A 115 8.87 20.75 0.97
N GLU A 116 9.76 19.91 1.47
CA GLU A 116 11.19 19.91 1.11
C GLU A 116 11.43 19.67 -0.38
N ALA A 117 10.60 18.84 -1.00
CA ALA A 117 10.68 18.58 -2.44
C ALA A 117 10.03 19.67 -3.30
N GLY A 118 9.40 20.68 -2.73
CA GLY A 118 8.70 21.74 -3.47
C GLY A 118 7.51 21.27 -4.27
N ILE A 119 6.89 20.16 -3.86
CA ILE A 119 5.70 19.60 -4.49
C ILE A 119 4.49 20.44 -4.10
N THR A 120 3.61 20.77 -5.06
CA THR A 120 2.35 21.48 -4.78
C THR A 120 1.34 20.51 -4.13
N PRO A 121 0.96 20.69 -2.85
CA PRO A 121 0.04 19.79 -2.18
C PRO A 121 -1.42 20.15 -2.47
N MET A 122 -2.26 19.14 -2.74
CA MET A 122 -3.72 19.33 -2.93
C MET A 122 -4.48 18.24 -2.16
N LEU A 123 -4.71 18.45 -0.86
CA LEU A 123 -5.54 17.60 -0.02
C LEU A 123 -7.04 17.91 -0.19
N HIS A 124 -7.90 16.98 0.29
CA HIS A 124 -9.37 17.10 0.27
C HIS A 124 -9.96 17.29 -1.14
N ARG A 125 -9.34 16.74 -2.15
CA ARG A 125 -9.82 16.76 -3.53
C ARG A 125 -10.00 15.35 -4.07
N LEU A 126 -11.22 14.98 -4.35
CA LEU A 126 -11.58 13.67 -4.92
C LEU A 126 -11.49 13.74 -6.45
N PHE A 127 -10.73 12.83 -7.05
CA PHE A 127 -10.76 12.61 -8.50
C PHE A 127 -12.17 12.17 -8.93
N VAL A 128 -12.73 12.82 -9.97
CA VAL A 128 -14.08 12.55 -10.48
C VAL A 128 -14.05 12.03 -11.90
N ALA A 129 -13.29 12.68 -12.80
CA ALA A 129 -13.22 12.30 -14.19
C ALA A 129 -11.90 12.73 -14.84
N PRO A 130 -11.42 12.03 -15.85
CA PRO A 130 -10.32 12.48 -16.69
C PRO A 130 -10.80 13.57 -17.66
N ILE A 131 -9.88 14.44 -18.07
CA ILE A 131 -10.03 15.35 -19.21
C ILE A 131 -9.31 14.73 -20.38
N MET A 132 -10.05 14.32 -21.40
CA MET A 132 -9.51 13.56 -22.55
C MET A 132 -9.53 14.37 -23.83
N GLU A 133 -8.48 14.19 -24.64
CA GLU A 133 -8.42 14.61 -26.03
C GLU A 133 -8.09 13.37 -26.89
N GLY A 134 -9.13 12.76 -27.47
CA GLY A 134 -8.99 11.44 -28.09
C GLY A 134 -8.59 10.37 -27.08
N ASP A 135 -7.47 9.70 -27.30
CA ASP A 135 -6.86 8.70 -26.41
C ASP A 135 -5.84 9.28 -25.41
N THR A 136 -5.69 10.61 -25.41
CA THR A 136 -4.69 11.31 -24.61
C THR A 136 -5.35 12.00 -23.42
N ILE A 137 -4.90 11.69 -22.20
CA ILE A 137 -5.32 12.39 -20.99
C ILE A 137 -4.58 13.74 -20.88
N LYS A 138 -5.32 14.82 -20.56
CA LYS A 138 -4.81 16.19 -20.45
C LYS A 138 -4.95 16.79 -19.05
N GLY A 139 -5.64 16.12 -18.20
CA GLY A 139 -5.93 16.63 -16.85
C GLY A 139 -6.97 15.79 -16.15
N VAL A 140 -7.41 16.29 -15.01
CA VAL A 140 -8.45 15.67 -14.21
C VAL A 140 -9.47 16.69 -13.73
N ILE A 141 -10.69 16.23 -13.54
CA ILE A 141 -11.74 16.94 -12.81
C ILE A 141 -11.76 16.39 -11.39
N VAL A 142 -11.78 17.30 -10.42
CA VAL A 142 -11.85 16.98 -9.00
C VAL A 142 -13.11 17.57 -8.38
N GLU A 143 -13.58 16.95 -7.31
CA GLU A 143 -14.65 17.49 -6.45
C GLU A 143 -14.09 17.84 -5.08
N SER A 144 -14.50 18.99 -4.55
CA SER A 144 -14.10 19.47 -3.24
C SER A 144 -15.23 20.28 -2.62
N LYS A 145 -15.02 20.87 -1.44
CA LYS A 145 -15.99 21.83 -0.86
C LYS A 145 -16.19 23.09 -1.70
N ALA A 146 -15.27 23.40 -2.62
CA ALA A 146 -15.40 24.48 -3.59
C ALA A 146 -16.23 24.09 -4.83
N GLY A 147 -16.67 22.82 -4.92
CA GLY A 147 -17.34 22.24 -6.07
C GLY A 147 -16.37 21.59 -7.04
N ARG A 148 -16.79 21.45 -8.32
CA ARG A 148 -15.97 20.88 -9.37
C ARG A 148 -14.95 21.87 -9.90
N GLU A 149 -13.71 21.40 -9.99
CA GLU A 149 -12.55 22.15 -10.48
C GLU A 149 -11.74 21.25 -11.42
N ALA A 150 -10.99 21.87 -12.33
CA ALA A 150 -10.12 21.16 -13.28
C ALA A 150 -8.66 21.45 -12.99
N ILE A 151 -7.82 20.43 -13.12
CA ILE A 151 -6.36 20.51 -13.06
C ILE A 151 -5.82 19.96 -14.38
N LEU A 152 -5.05 20.76 -15.11
CA LEU A 152 -4.39 20.34 -16.33
C LEU A 152 -2.96 19.85 -16.05
N ALA A 153 -2.52 18.85 -16.81
CA ALA A 153 -1.17 18.31 -16.67
C ALA A 153 -0.64 17.76 -17.98
N GLU A 154 0.68 17.84 -18.19
CA GLU A 154 1.33 17.23 -19.35
C GLU A 154 1.44 15.71 -19.20
N ARG A 155 1.68 15.22 -17.98
CA ARG A 155 1.76 13.80 -17.64
C ARG A 155 1.00 13.53 -16.34
N ILE A 156 0.30 12.40 -16.30
CA ILE A 156 -0.52 12.02 -15.16
C ILE A 156 -0.07 10.64 -14.66
N ILE A 157 0.06 10.52 -13.34
CA ILE A 157 0.35 9.28 -12.65
C ILE A 157 -0.89 8.86 -11.88
N ASP A 158 -1.48 7.71 -12.22
CA ASP A 158 -2.53 7.08 -11.42
C ASP A 158 -1.88 6.29 -10.28
N ALA A 159 -2.02 6.79 -9.06
CA ALA A 159 -1.61 6.14 -7.82
C ALA A 159 -2.79 6.01 -6.85
N THR A 160 -4.02 5.96 -7.37
CA THR A 160 -5.26 5.89 -6.57
C THR A 160 -5.40 4.59 -5.80
N GLY A 161 -4.64 3.57 -6.15
CA GLY A 161 -4.67 2.24 -5.55
C GLY A 161 -5.79 1.34 -6.09
N ASP A 162 -6.74 1.89 -6.85
CA ASP A 162 -7.88 1.17 -7.43
C ASP A 162 -8.00 1.39 -8.96
N ALA A 163 -6.96 1.98 -9.58
CA ALA A 163 -6.89 2.35 -11.01
C ALA A 163 -8.07 3.27 -11.43
N ASP A 164 -8.46 4.21 -10.58
CA ASP A 164 -9.63 5.04 -10.82
C ASP A 164 -9.44 5.98 -12.02
N VAL A 165 -8.24 6.56 -12.19
CA VAL A 165 -7.93 7.42 -13.32
C VAL A 165 -7.85 6.59 -14.60
N ALA A 166 -7.08 5.51 -14.59
CA ALA A 166 -6.90 4.63 -15.74
C ALA A 166 -8.25 4.06 -16.23
N HIS A 167 -9.05 3.52 -15.31
CA HIS A 167 -10.35 2.96 -15.62
C HIS A 167 -11.32 3.98 -16.23
N ARG A 168 -11.41 5.18 -15.65
CA ARG A 168 -12.30 6.23 -16.15
C ARG A 168 -11.78 6.90 -17.42
N ALA A 169 -10.47 6.86 -17.67
CA ALA A 169 -9.87 7.31 -18.92
C ALA A 169 -10.06 6.30 -20.08
N GLY A 170 -10.60 5.11 -19.80
CA GLY A 170 -10.85 4.08 -20.81
C GLY A 170 -9.72 3.09 -21.01
N ALA A 171 -8.71 3.07 -20.12
CA ALA A 171 -7.71 2.02 -20.13
C ALA A 171 -8.34 0.65 -19.80
N ILE A 172 -7.78 -0.42 -20.36
CA ILE A 172 -8.22 -1.76 -20.05
C ILE A 172 -7.79 -2.09 -18.61
N THR A 173 -8.77 -2.43 -17.78
CA THR A 173 -8.53 -2.84 -16.39
C THR A 173 -9.06 -4.24 -16.14
N LEU A 174 -8.32 -5.00 -15.34
CA LEU A 174 -8.66 -6.36 -14.93
C LEU A 174 -9.08 -6.34 -13.46
N LYS A 175 -10.17 -7.02 -13.14
CA LYS A 175 -10.67 -7.14 -11.76
C LYS A 175 -11.20 -8.55 -11.56
N GLN A 176 -10.87 -9.18 -10.46
CA GLN A 176 -11.39 -10.49 -10.08
C GLN A 176 -12.83 -10.38 -9.56
N ALA A 177 -13.54 -11.50 -9.51
CA ALA A 177 -14.78 -11.59 -8.74
C ALA A 177 -14.47 -11.30 -7.26
N LYS A 178 -15.38 -10.64 -6.57
CA LYS A 178 -15.12 -10.18 -5.19
C LYS A 178 -14.87 -11.32 -4.20
N GLU A 179 -15.39 -12.52 -4.51
CA GLU A 179 -15.17 -13.74 -3.74
C GLU A 179 -13.73 -14.26 -3.84
N ASP A 180 -13.04 -13.90 -4.92
CA ASP A 180 -11.66 -14.31 -5.22
C ASP A 180 -10.63 -13.24 -4.84
N MET A 181 -11.07 -12.05 -4.41
CA MET A 181 -10.17 -10.97 -3.99
C MET A 181 -9.52 -11.27 -2.64
N ILE A 182 -8.32 -10.73 -2.45
CA ILE A 182 -7.71 -10.72 -1.10
C ILE A 182 -8.57 -9.88 -0.17
N GLY A 183 -8.90 -10.41 0.99
CA GLY A 183 -9.78 -9.76 1.96
C GLY A 183 -9.29 -8.37 2.39
N ALA A 184 -10.23 -7.45 2.59
CA ALA A 184 -9.97 -6.16 3.19
C ALA A 184 -9.76 -6.28 4.71
N SER A 185 -9.15 -5.28 5.34
CA SER A 185 -8.96 -5.24 6.80
C SER A 185 -9.38 -3.92 7.39
N VAL A 186 -9.92 -3.97 8.61
CA VAL A 186 -9.98 -2.82 9.50
C VAL A 186 -8.75 -2.86 10.40
N MET A 187 -7.88 -1.86 10.26
CA MET A 187 -6.76 -1.66 11.17
C MET A 187 -7.20 -0.92 12.43
N PHE A 188 -6.68 -1.32 13.56
CA PHE A 188 -6.96 -0.65 14.82
C PHE A 188 -5.77 -0.77 15.78
N SER A 189 -5.83 0.01 16.84
CA SER A 189 -4.82 0.01 17.91
C SER A 189 -5.49 -0.06 19.26
N MET A 190 -4.80 -0.64 20.23
CA MET A 190 -5.21 -0.71 21.62
C MET A 190 -4.25 0.07 22.51
N SER A 191 -4.73 0.50 23.67
CA SER A 191 -3.94 1.05 24.78
C SER A 191 -4.19 0.26 26.06
N GLY A 192 -3.33 0.42 27.07
CA GLY A 192 -3.47 -0.24 28.36
C GLY A 192 -2.92 -1.67 28.41
N VAL A 193 -2.09 -2.04 27.45
CA VAL A 193 -1.39 -3.34 27.42
C VAL A 193 -0.17 -3.29 28.36
N ASN A 194 -0.03 -4.28 29.22
CA ASN A 194 1.18 -4.47 30.00
C ASN A 194 2.26 -5.11 29.12
N LYS A 195 3.21 -4.30 28.65
CA LYS A 195 4.25 -4.70 27.69
C LYS A 195 5.03 -5.93 28.15
N THR A 196 5.51 -5.91 29.39
CA THR A 196 6.33 -7.00 29.94
C THR A 196 5.57 -8.32 29.93
N ARG A 197 4.36 -8.35 30.50
CA ARG A 197 3.54 -9.57 30.58
C ARG A 197 3.10 -10.06 29.20
N PHE A 198 2.77 -9.16 28.29
CA PHE A 198 2.38 -9.52 26.92
C PHE A 198 3.56 -10.16 26.18
N ILE A 199 4.73 -9.55 26.20
CA ILE A 199 5.94 -10.08 25.54
C ILE A 199 6.38 -11.41 26.15
N GLU A 200 6.36 -11.53 27.49
CA GLU A 200 6.65 -12.81 28.18
C GLU A 200 5.68 -13.91 27.74
N HIS A 201 4.37 -13.59 27.67
CA HIS A 201 3.36 -14.54 27.22
C HIS A 201 3.61 -15.01 25.79
N VAL A 202 3.80 -14.09 24.84
CA VAL A 202 3.99 -14.45 23.44
C VAL A 202 5.30 -15.21 23.23
N LYS A 203 6.36 -14.91 24.00
CA LYS A 203 7.63 -15.67 23.98
C LYS A 203 7.53 -17.06 24.61
N SER A 204 6.67 -17.24 25.61
CA SER A 204 6.50 -18.53 26.28
C SER A 204 5.70 -19.55 25.47
N ASP A 205 4.88 -19.10 24.55
CA ASP A 205 4.06 -19.93 23.65
C ASP A 205 4.04 -19.30 22.24
N PRO A 206 5.20 -19.27 21.57
CA PRO A 206 5.33 -18.58 20.30
C PRO A 206 4.49 -19.28 19.24
N GLN A 207 3.78 -18.49 18.46
CA GLN A 207 3.18 -18.95 17.21
C GLN A 207 4.20 -18.73 16.10
N THR A 208 4.36 -19.72 15.24
CA THR A 208 5.29 -19.65 14.11
C THR A 208 4.58 -19.11 12.86
N TYR A 209 5.33 -18.74 11.85
CA TYR A 209 4.76 -18.38 10.54
C TYR A 209 3.99 -19.55 9.89
N ARG A 210 4.25 -20.79 10.28
CA ARG A 210 3.48 -21.96 9.84
C ARG A 210 2.04 -21.95 10.38
N ASP A 211 1.83 -21.29 11.53
CA ASP A 211 0.49 -21.13 12.11
C ASP A 211 -0.39 -20.15 11.32
N TRP A 212 0.18 -19.36 10.41
CA TRP A 212 -0.58 -18.54 9.46
C TRP A 212 -1.36 -19.40 8.48
N ALA A 213 -0.84 -20.59 8.19
CA ALA A 213 -1.31 -21.42 7.10
C ALA A 213 -2.61 -22.17 7.42
N TYR A 214 -3.50 -21.80 8.26
CA TYR A 214 -4.84 -22.42 8.48
C TYR A 214 -5.08 -23.75 7.74
N GLY A 215 -4.06 -24.54 7.47
CA GLY A 215 -4.08 -25.75 6.68
C GLY A 215 -4.36 -25.57 5.17
N GLN A 216 -4.62 -24.35 4.71
CA GLN A 216 -4.96 -24.03 3.31
C GLN A 216 -3.90 -23.17 2.60
N TRP A 217 -2.98 -22.57 3.34
CA TRP A 217 -1.90 -21.76 2.79
C TRP A 217 -0.63 -22.59 2.63
N THR A 218 0.07 -22.39 1.52
CA THR A 218 1.43 -22.91 1.35
C THR A 218 2.40 -21.89 1.94
N VAL A 219 3.14 -22.29 2.97
CA VAL A 219 4.21 -21.47 3.57
C VAL A 219 5.55 -22.00 3.05
N GLU A 220 6.26 -21.15 2.32
CA GLU A 220 7.62 -21.44 1.85
C GLU A 220 8.60 -20.59 2.64
N THR A 221 9.44 -21.25 3.43
CA THR A 221 10.40 -20.59 4.31
C THR A 221 11.78 -21.22 4.17
N THR A 222 12.81 -20.51 4.59
CA THR A 222 14.18 -21.05 4.64
C THR A 222 14.49 -21.75 5.95
N GLY A 223 13.54 -21.77 6.90
CA GLY A 223 13.72 -22.23 8.27
C GLY A 223 14.30 -21.17 9.22
N LYS A 224 14.80 -20.06 8.71
CA LYS A 224 15.31 -18.95 9.55
C LYS A 224 14.19 -18.25 10.30
N GLU A 225 12.99 -18.28 9.75
CA GLU A 225 11.78 -17.72 10.37
C GLU A 225 11.36 -18.49 11.62
N ASP A 226 11.76 -19.73 11.76
CA ASP A 226 11.49 -20.54 12.96
C ASP A 226 12.21 -19.96 14.20
N GLU A 227 13.29 -19.19 14.00
CA GLU A 227 14.02 -18.45 15.04
C GLU A 227 13.43 -17.08 15.31
N MET A 228 12.57 -16.57 14.40
CA MET A 228 11.92 -15.28 14.54
C MET A 228 10.67 -15.41 15.41
N PHE A 229 10.52 -14.45 16.27
CA PHE A 229 9.33 -14.27 17.06
C PHE A 229 8.18 -13.80 16.14
N SER A 230 7.21 -14.68 15.87
CA SER A 230 6.09 -14.33 15.00
C SER A 230 5.14 -13.35 15.68
N PRO A 231 4.77 -12.24 15.01
CA PRO A 231 3.77 -11.31 15.51
C PRO A 231 2.32 -11.83 15.35
N PHE A 232 2.12 -13.09 15.01
CA PHE A 232 0.81 -13.66 14.71
C PHE A 232 0.07 -14.08 15.98
N LEU A 233 -1.20 -13.73 16.07
CA LEU A 233 -2.11 -14.07 17.18
C LEU A 233 -3.29 -14.89 16.65
N ARG A 234 -3.40 -16.13 17.06
CA ARG A 234 -4.51 -17.05 16.73
C ARG A 234 -5.12 -17.69 17.98
N LYS A 235 -4.27 -18.26 18.82
CA LYS A 235 -4.70 -18.99 20.01
C LYS A 235 -5.65 -18.21 20.93
N PRO A 236 -5.49 -16.89 21.17
CA PRO A 236 -6.45 -16.11 21.95
C PRO A 236 -7.86 -16.11 21.34
N PHE A 237 -7.96 -16.08 20.02
CA PHE A 237 -9.24 -16.03 19.33
C PHE A 237 -9.90 -17.41 19.25
N GLU A 238 -9.13 -18.50 19.18
CA GLU A 238 -9.63 -19.87 19.31
C GLU A 238 -10.27 -20.07 20.70
N LYS A 239 -9.55 -19.70 21.75
CA LYS A 239 -10.07 -19.75 23.13
C LYS A 239 -11.32 -18.89 23.31
N ALA A 240 -11.36 -17.72 22.68
CA ALA A 240 -12.52 -16.83 22.72
C ALA A 240 -13.75 -17.42 22.01
N ARG A 241 -13.56 -18.11 20.88
CA ARG A 241 -14.64 -18.86 20.20
C ARG A 241 -15.15 -20.01 21.04
N GLU A 242 -14.26 -20.81 21.61
CA GLU A 242 -14.62 -21.90 22.54
C GLU A 242 -15.39 -21.41 23.76
N ALA A 243 -15.07 -20.22 24.24
CA ALA A 243 -15.78 -19.56 25.35
C ALA A 243 -17.06 -18.82 24.93
N GLY A 244 -17.42 -18.81 23.63
CA GLY A 244 -18.60 -18.12 23.11
C GLY A 244 -18.50 -16.60 23.09
N LEU A 245 -17.29 -16.01 23.22
CA LEU A 245 -17.04 -14.58 23.17
C LEU A 245 -17.02 -14.06 21.72
N ILE A 246 -16.61 -14.89 20.78
CA ILE A 246 -16.64 -14.64 19.35
C ILE A 246 -17.57 -15.64 18.70
N PRO A 247 -18.52 -15.22 17.84
CA PRO A 247 -19.34 -16.14 17.06
C PRO A 247 -18.50 -17.11 16.22
N GLU A 248 -18.90 -18.39 16.16
CA GLU A 248 -18.14 -19.45 15.50
C GLU A 248 -17.85 -19.15 14.01
N HIS A 249 -18.80 -18.51 13.31
CA HIS A 249 -18.65 -18.14 11.91
C HIS A 249 -17.64 -17.00 11.63
N LEU A 250 -17.16 -16.33 12.67
CA LEU A 250 -16.10 -15.32 12.55
C LEU A 250 -14.72 -15.96 12.80
N ASP A 251 -14.40 -16.98 12.01
CA ASP A 251 -13.16 -17.74 12.09
C ASP A 251 -11.94 -16.99 11.52
N THR A 252 -12.19 -15.92 10.75
CA THR A 252 -11.15 -15.05 10.16
C THR A 252 -10.58 -14.03 11.15
N ILE A 253 -11.10 -13.92 12.38
CA ILE A 253 -10.50 -13.06 13.41
C ILE A 253 -9.26 -13.76 13.96
N ALA A 254 -8.12 -13.37 13.40
CA ALA A 254 -6.76 -13.73 13.77
C ALA A 254 -5.81 -12.89 12.91
N GLY A 255 -4.55 -12.74 13.27
CA GLY A 255 -3.61 -12.01 12.44
C GLY A 255 -2.45 -11.41 13.23
N THR A 256 -1.87 -10.34 12.70
CA THR A 256 -0.64 -9.77 13.21
C THR A 256 -0.85 -8.50 14.02
N TRP A 257 0.13 -8.19 14.86
CA TRP A 257 0.34 -6.90 15.49
C TRP A 257 1.70 -6.34 15.06
N GLY A 258 1.88 -5.03 15.08
CA GLY A 258 3.13 -4.39 14.63
C GLY A 258 4.01 -3.94 15.79
N ALA A 259 3.63 -2.89 16.49
CA ALA A 259 4.45 -2.29 17.53
C ALA A 259 3.79 -2.32 18.89
N LEU A 260 4.61 -2.43 19.94
CA LEU A 260 4.19 -2.29 21.34
C LEU A 260 5.08 -1.26 22.02
N TYR A 261 4.51 -0.09 22.27
CA TYR A 261 5.18 1.04 22.88
C TYR A 261 5.32 0.86 24.42
N ASP A 262 6.27 1.57 25.01
CA ASP A 262 6.45 1.57 26.46
C ASP A 262 5.25 2.19 27.21
N SER A 263 4.47 3.01 26.53
CA SER A 263 3.17 3.53 27.02
C SER A 263 2.09 2.46 27.19
N GLY A 264 2.28 1.25 26.64
CA GLY A 264 1.28 0.19 26.60
C GLY A 264 0.33 0.31 25.40
N ASP A 265 0.69 1.09 24.39
CA ASP A 265 -0.02 1.14 23.12
C ASP A 265 0.44 0.00 22.23
N LEU A 266 -0.49 -0.87 21.83
CA LEU A 266 -0.30 -1.96 20.87
C LEU A 266 -0.98 -1.56 19.57
N THR A 267 -0.18 -1.34 18.52
CA THR A 267 -0.63 -0.75 17.26
C THR A 267 -0.57 -1.72 16.09
N TYR A 268 -1.11 -1.30 14.97
CA TYR A 268 -1.15 -2.09 13.74
C TYR A 268 -1.74 -3.49 13.98
N LEU A 269 -2.93 -3.53 14.59
CA LEU A 269 -3.65 -4.78 14.77
C LEU A 269 -4.38 -5.14 13.47
N ASN A 270 -3.79 -6.06 12.71
CA ASN A 270 -4.34 -6.61 11.47
C ASN A 270 -5.03 -7.95 11.78
N LEU A 271 -6.09 -7.89 12.57
CA LEU A 271 -6.78 -9.06 13.13
C LEU A 271 -8.16 -9.32 12.51
N VAL A 272 -8.66 -8.40 11.71
CA VAL A 272 -9.99 -8.48 11.09
C VAL A 272 -9.85 -8.55 9.59
N HIS A 273 -10.27 -9.67 9.00
CA HIS A 273 -10.23 -9.91 7.57
C HIS A 273 -11.64 -10.06 7.01
N LEU A 274 -12.03 -9.15 6.12
CA LEU A 274 -13.34 -9.09 5.48
C LEU A 274 -13.24 -9.67 4.07
N LEU A 275 -13.80 -10.85 3.89
CA LEU A 275 -13.85 -11.56 2.59
C LEU A 275 -15.12 -11.20 1.81
N GLY A 276 -15.04 -11.17 0.48
CA GLY A 276 -16.19 -10.90 -0.38
C GLY A 276 -16.63 -9.44 -0.41
N TYR A 277 -15.68 -8.50 -0.22
CA TYR A 277 -15.89 -7.06 -0.33
C TYR A 277 -15.10 -6.47 -1.49
N ASP A 278 -15.78 -5.71 -2.35
CA ASP A 278 -15.16 -5.00 -3.47
C ASP A 278 -14.85 -3.54 -3.08
N GLY A 279 -13.57 -3.18 -3.02
CA GLY A 279 -13.14 -1.81 -2.70
C GLY A 279 -13.51 -0.76 -3.75
N THR A 280 -14.08 -1.16 -4.88
CA THR A 280 -14.61 -0.25 -5.91
C THR A 280 -16.13 -0.07 -5.84
N ASP A 281 -16.80 -0.75 -4.91
CA ASP A 281 -18.22 -0.64 -4.63
C ASP A 281 -18.43 0.14 -3.33
N PRO A 282 -19.04 1.36 -3.35
CA PRO A 282 -19.24 2.17 -2.16
C PRO A 282 -20.20 1.54 -1.13
N ASP A 283 -21.10 0.67 -1.55
CA ASP A 283 -22.00 -0.04 -0.64
C ASP A 283 -21.24 -1.15 0.10
N ASP A 284 -20.35 -1.87 -0.59
CA ASP A 284 -19.45 -2.83 0.03
C ASP A 284 -18.47 -2.13 0.99
N LEU A 285 -17.90 -0.98 0.60
CA LEU A 285 -17.05 -0.18 1.49
C LEU A 285 -17.81 0.24 2.76
N THR A 286 -19.02 0.78 2.62
CA THR A 286 -19.84 1.20 3.77
C THR A 286 -20.12 0.05 4.72
N ARG A 287 -20.54 -1.09 4.17
CA ARG A 287 -20.81 -2.30 4.94
C ARG A 287 -19.55 -2.83 5.63
N GLY A 288 -18.44 -2.89 4.90
CA GLY A 288 -17.14 -3.36 5.41
C GLY A 288 -16.60 -2.49 6.54
N GLU A 289 -16.71 -1.16 6.44
CA GLU A 289 -16.34 -0.22 7.51
C GLU A 289 -17.11 -0.52 8.81
N MET A 290 -18.42 -0.70 8.72
CA MET A 290 -19.27 -0.93 9.88
C MET A 290 -19.04 -2.32 10.48
N GLU A 291 -19.00 -3.34 9.65
CA GLU A 291 -18.80 -4.73 10.07
C GLU A 291 -17.41 -4.94 10.65
N GLY A 292 -16.39 -4.41 9.98
CA GLY A 292 -15.01 -4.54 10.44
C GLY A 292 -14.77 -3.90 11.82
N ARG A 293 -15.38 -2.73 12.09
CA ARG A 293 -15.31 -2.12 13.44
C ARG A 293 -16.00 -2.97 14.49
N LYS A 294 -17.12 -3.64 14.18
CA LYS A 294 -17.76 -4.56 15.13
C LYS A 294 -16.85 -5.75 15.43
N GLN A 295 -16.25 -6.36 14.41
CA GLN A 295 -15.32 -7.48 14.59
C GLN A 295 -14.07 -7.07 15.36
N ALA A 296 -13.54 -5.86 15.14
CA ALA A 296 -12.40 -5.34 15.90
C ALA A 296 -12.73 -5.19 17.40
N MET A 297 -13.95 -4.76 17.75
CA MET A 297 -14.38 -4.71 19.15
C MET A 297 -14.47 -6.10 19.78
N LEU A 298 -14.92 -7.11 19.03
CA LEU A 298 -14.90 -8.51 19.50
C LEU A 298 -13.45 -9.00 19.69
N ALA A 299 -12.55 -8.65 18.77
CA ALA A 299 -11.13 -9.01 18.88
C ALA A 299 -10.49 -8.39 20.14
N ILE A 300 -10.77 -7.12 20.44
CA ILE A 300 -10.28 -6.44 21.65
C ILE A 300 -10.78 -7.18 22.91
N GLU A 301 -12.07 -7.50 22.96
CA GLU A 301 -12.64 -8.20 24.12
C GLU A 301 -12.04 -9.61 24.30
N ALA A 302 -11.82 -10.32 23.19
CA ALA A 302 -11.14 -11.61 23.21
C ALA A 302 -9.70 -11.50 23.78
N LEU A 303 -8.94 -10.52 23.31
CA LEU A 303 -7.57 -10.29 23.78
C LEU A 303 -7.56 -9.95 25.29
N LYS A 304 -8.50 -9.14 25.77
CA LYS A 304 -8.62 -8.82 27.21
C LYS A 304 -8.82 -10.05 28.06
N GLN A 305 -9.64 -10.98 27.62
CA GLN A 305 -10.00 -12.17 28.40
C GLN A 305 -9.04 -13.35 28.20
N CYS A 306 -8.39 -13.45 27.04
CA CYS A 306 -7.62 -14.63 26.65
C CYS A 306 -6.12 -14.38 26.50
N THR A 307 -5.62 -13.15 26.75
CA THR A 307 -4.20 -12.82 26.52
C THR A 307 -3.60 -12.14 27.76
N PRO A 308 -2.65 -12.78 28.47
CA PRO A 308 -1.95 -12.14 29.57
C PRO A 308 -1.29 -10.82 29.16
N GLY A 309 -1.49 -9.78 29.96
CA GLY A 309 -1.03 -8.43 29.70
C GLY A 309 -2.05 -7.54 28.98
N CYS A 310 -3.15 -8.11 28.46
CA CYS A 310 -4.22 -7.35 27.79
C CYS A 310 -5.45 -7.07 28.66
N GLU A 311 -5.45 -7.42 29.93
CA GLU A 311 -6.62 -7.35 30.82
C GLU A 311 -7.25 -5.95 30.91
N ASN A 312 -6.42 -4.91 30.77
CA ASN A 312 -6.84 -3.50 30.80
C ASN A 312 -6.89 -2.87 29.41
N ALA A 313 -6.75 -3.67 28.36
CA ALA A 313 -6.74 -3.17 26.99
C ALA A 313 -8.08 -2.51 26.63
N LYS A 314 -7.99 -1.43 25.87
CA LYS A 314 -9.14 -0.70 25.32
C LYS A 314 -8.80 -0.19 23.92
N LEU A 315 -9.82 0.04 23.12
CA LEU A 315 -9.64 0.69 21.82
C LEU A 315 -8.91 2.02 22.00
N ARG A 316 -7.84 2.23 21.20
CA ARG A 316 -7.17 3.52 21.05
C ARG A 316 -7.72 4.27 19.85
N ASN A 317 -7.63 3.69 18.65
CA ASN A 317 -8.18 4.24 17.42
C ASN A 317 -8.42 3.14 16.38
N PHE A 318 -9.25 3.46 15.40
CA PHE A 318 -9.35 2.76 14.11
C PHE A 318 -8.59 3.53 13.04
N GLY A 319 -8.16 2.86 11.98
CA GLY A 319 -7.83 3.51 10.73
C GLY A 319 -9.03 4.32 10.19
N MET A 320 -8.75 5.37 9.42
CA MET A 320 -9.79 6.24 8.85
C MET A 320 -10.64 5.52 7.80
N THR A 321 -10.09 4.49 7.16
CA THR A 321 -10.72 3.73 6.09
C THR A 321 -10.20 2.30 6.05
N LEU A 322 -10.94 1.42 5.37
CA LEU A 322 -10.54 0.04 5.11
C LEU A 322 -9.18 -0.06 4.41
N GLY A 323 -8.37 -1.01 4.84
CA GLY A 323 -7.19 -1.47 4.12
C GLY A 323 -7.60 -2.40 2.97
N ILE A 324 -7.67 -1.85 1.78
CA ILE A 324 -8.01 -2.59 0.56
C ILE A 324 -6.73 -3.16 -0.05
N ARG A 325 -6.72 -4.48 -0.31
CA ARG A 325 -5.57 -5.19 -0.87
C ARG A 325 -5.69 -5.49 -2.35
N ASP A 326 -6.90 -5.70 -2.85
CA ASP A 326 -7.16 -6.14 -4.22
C ASP A 326 -8.41 -5.47 -4.78
N THR A 327 -8.28 -4.92 -5.99
CA THR A 327 -9.37 -4.38 -6.80
C THR A 327 -8.96 -4.45 -8.27
N ARG A 328 -9.05 -3.31 -9.01
CA ARG A 328 -8.61 -3.22 -10.39
C ARG A 328 -7.09 -3.15 -10.50
N LYS A 329 -6.58 -3.80 -11.52
CA LYS A 329 -5.22 -3.67 -12.03
C LYS A 329 -5.30 -3.27 -13.50
N ILE A 330 -4.31 -2.56 -14.01
CA ILE A 330 -4.26 -2.26 -15.46
C ILE A 330 -3.88 -3.52 -16.25
N ASP A 331 -4.43 -3.69 -17.45
CA ASP A 331 -3.79 -4.51 -18.47
C ASP A 331 -2.66 -3.68 -19.08
N ALA A 332 -1.44 -3.97 -18.64
CA ALA A 332 -0.26 -3.21 -18.97
C ALA A 332 0.41 -3.70 -20.26
N ALA A 333 1.37 -2.94 -20.77
CA ALA A 333 2.23 -3.37 -21.88
C ALA A 333 2.93 -4.71 -21.57
N TYR A 334 3.24 -4.94 -20.30
CA TYR A 334 3.66 -6.23 -19.76
C TYR A 334 2.93 -6.52 -18.43
N ASN A 335 2.37 -7.69 -18.28
CA ASN A 335 1.77 -8.13 -17.02
C ASN A 335 2.70 -9.15 -16.37
N MET A 336 3.23 -8.83 -15.19
CA MET A 336 4.09 -9.74 -14.43
C MET A 336 3.35 -11.05 -14.11
N THR A 337 4.11 -12.12 -14.09
CA THR A 337 3.62 -13.47 -13.79
C THR A 337 4.18 -13.99 -12.47
N GLU A 338 3.55 -15.04 -11.93
CA GLU A 338 4.07 -15.81 -10.80
C GLU A 338 5.51 -16.28 -11.07
N ALA A 339 5.81 -16.73 -12.29
CA ALA A 339 7.15 -17.18 -12.67
C ALA A 339 8.19 -16.05 -12.57
N ASP A 340 7.84 -14.82 -12.97
CA ASP A 340 8.75 -13.67 -12.85
C ASP A 340 9.16 -13.40 -11.42
N VAL A 341 8.26 -13.61 -10.46
CA VAL A 341 8.54 -13.42 -9.03
C VAL A 341 9.35 -14.61 -8.49
N ARG A 342 8.90 -15.85 -8.74
CA ARG A 342 9.48 -17.05 -8.13
C ARG A 342 10.82 -17.44 -8.73
N ASP A 343 11.01 -17.22 -10.02
CA ASP A 343 12.23 -17.54 -10.74
C ASP A 343 13.24 -16.38 -10.79
N GLN A 344 13.00 -15.35 -9.95
CA GLN A 344 13.88 -14.19 -9.82
C GLN A 344 14.05 -13.47 -11.18
N GLY A 345 12.96 -13.11 -11.84
CA GLY A 345 12.94 -12.46 -13.15
C GLY A 345 13.90 -11.27 -13.26
N ARG A 346 14.58 -11.16 -14.41
CA ARG A 346 15.51 -10.09 -14.74
C ARG A 346 15.07 -9.44 -16.04
N PHE A 347 15.06 -8.10 -16.06
CA PHE A 347 14.52 -7.33 -17.16
C PHE A 347 15.45 -6.18 -17.55
N GLU A 348 15.63 -5.97 -18.86
CA GLU A 348 16.42 -4.84 -19.38
C GLU A 348 15.82 -3.49 -18.99
N ASP A 349 14.48 -3.43 -18.90
CA ASP A 349 13.71 -2.26 -18.48
C ASP A 349 13.41 -2.21 -16.98
N SER A 350 14.31 -2.75 -16.15
CA SER A 350 14.15 -2.72 -14.69
C SER A 350 14.10 -1.29 -14.15
N ILE A 351 13.11 -1.01 -13.29
CA ILE A 351 12.99 0.25 -12.53
C ILE A 351 13.30 0.09 -11.04
N GLY A 352 13.70 -1.10 -10.63
CA GLY A 352 14.06 -1.42 -9.27
C GLY A 352 13.91 -2.90 -8.98
N ILE A 353 14.20 -3.28 -7.76
CA ILE A 353 14.08 -4.66 -7.29
C ILE A 353 13.09 -4.76 -6.13
N PHE A 354 12.57 -5.96 -5.91
CA PHE A 354 11.83 -6.29 -4.70
C PHE A 354 12.20 -7.71 -4.24
N PRO A 355 12.38 -7.94 -2.93
CA PRO A 355 12.65 -9.27 -2.41
C PRO A 355 11.49 -10.23 -2.72
N GLU A 356 11.77 -11.52 -2.83
CA GLU A 356 10.76 -12.54 -3.00
C GLU A 356 9.87 -12.61 -1.75
N PHE A 357 8.87 -11.75 -1.72
CA PHE A 357 7.86 -11.68 -0.68
C PHE A 357 6.47 -11.81 -1.32
N ILE A 358 5.80 -12.91 -1.06
CA ILE A 358 4.42 -13.17 -1.52
C ILE A 358 3.54 -13.32 -0.28
N ASP A 359 2.49 -12.54 -0.21
CA ASP A 359 1.49 -12.58 0.86
C ASP A 359 0.09 -12.44 0.27
N GLY A 360 -0.54 -13.56 -0.04
CA GLY A 360 -1.89 -13.58 -0.58
C GLY A 360 -2.22 -14.83 -1.37
N TYR A 361 -3.50 -15.02 -1.63
CA TYR A 361 -4.04 -16.11 -2.43
C TYR A 361 -3.58 -17.51 -1.99
N GLY A 362 -3.42 -17.71 -0.69
CA GLY A 362 -3.02 -18.98 -0.13
C GLY A 362 -1.51 -19.27 -0.18
N ILE A 363 -0.69 -18.29 -0.51
CA ILE A 363 0.78 -18.41 -0.55
C ILE A 363 1.38 -17.36 0.39
N LEU A 364 2.31 -17.80 1.24
CA LEU A 364 3.17 -16.96 2.04
C LEU A 364 4.63 -17.33 1.79
N ILE A 365 5.39 -16.41 1.21
CA ILE A 365 6.85 -16.51 1.09
C ILE A 365 7.43 -15.30 1.80
N LEU A 366 8.28 -15.54 2.78
CA LEU A 366 8.94 -14.46 3.54
C LEU A 366 10.25 -14.02 2.86
N PRO A 367 10.61 -12.73 2.92
CA PRO A 367 11.76 -12.17 2.20
C PRO A 367 13.11 -12.49 2.87
N THR A 368 13.22 -13.60 3.57
CA THR A 368 14.42 -14.08 4.27
C THR A 368 15.32 -14.96 3.39
N THR A 369 14.85 -15.25 2.16
CA THR A 369 15.55 -16.16 1.24
C THR A 369 16.81 -15.58 0.62
N GLY A 370 16.98 -14.24 0.64
CA GLY A 370 18.01 -13.52 -0.12
C GLY A 370 17.69 -13.44 -1.62
N ARG A 371 16.54 -13.96 -2.04
CA ARG A 371 16.07 -13.94 -3.43
C ARG A 371 15.30 -12.67 -3.71
N TYR A 372 15.40 -12.17 -4.93
CA TYR A 372 14.68 -10.97 -5.37
C TYR A 372 14.38 -11.03 -6.87
N PHE A 373 13.40 -10.27 -7.29
CA PHE A 373 13.07 -10.08 -8.70
C PHE A 373 13.20 -8.60 -9.06
N GLN A 374 13.36 -8.31 -10.35
CA GLN A 374 13.32 -6.96 -10.90
C GLN A 374 11.87 -6.60 -11.28
N VAL A 375 11.54 -5.33 -11.14
CA VAL A 375 10.24 -4.76 -11.54
C VAL A 375 10.41 -4.11 -12.92
N PRO A 376 9.78 -4.65 -13.98
CA PRO A 376 9.94 -4.06 -15.31
C PRO A 376 9.05 -2.81 -15.50
N TYR A 377 9.61 -1.80 -16.16
CA TYR A 377 8.95 -0.53 -16.47
C TYR A 377 7.59 -0.71 -17.17
N ARG A 378 7.53 -1.63 -18.13
CA ARG A 378 6.34 -1.90 -18.94
C ARG A 378 5.11 -2.33 -18.14
N THR A 379 5.27 -2.72 -16.86
CA THR A 379 4.12 -3.02 -15.97
C THR A 379 3.36 -1.79 -15.54
N LEU A 380 3.93 -0.61 -15.72
CA LEU A 380 3.33 0.68 -15.36
C LEU A 380 2.50 1.29 -16.49
N LEU A 381 2.62 0.80 -17.72
CA LEU A 381 2.06 1.40 -18.93
C LEU A 381 0.68 0.82 -19.26
N PRO A 382 -0.42 1.56 -18.99
CA PRO A 382 -1.77 1.09 -19.31
C PRO A 382 -2.01 1.07 -20.83
N LYS A 383 -2.66 0.03 -21.33
CA LYS A 383 -3.09 -0.02 -22.72
C LYS A 383 -4.28 0.90 -22.97
N GLY A 384 -4.24 1.62 -24.08
CA GLY A 384 -5.36 2.42 -24.60
C GLY A 384 -5.42 3.87 -24.15
N VAL A 385 -4.52 4.35 -23.29
CA VAL A 385 -4.48 5.75 -22.84
C VAL A 385 -3.05 6.28 -22.90
N LYS A 386 -2.87 7.40 -23.60
CA LYS A 386 -1.60 8.12 -23.68
C LYS A 386 -1.46 9.16 -22.58
N HIS A 387 -0.23 9.53 -22.23
CA HIS A 387 0.14 10.49 -21.19
C HIS A 387 -0.28 10.07 -19.76
N LEU A 388 -0.64 8.79 -19.60
CA LEU A 388 -0.96 8.16 -18.32
C LEU A 388 0.04 7.05 -18.01
N ILE A 389 0.53 7.03 -16.79
CA ILE A 389 1.33 5.93 -16.20
C ILE A 389 0.73 5.56 -14.85
N CYS A 390 0.88 4.32 -14.43
CA CYS A 390 0.28 3.80 -13.21
C CYS A 390 1.34 3.38 -12.20
N ALA A 391 1.06 3.55 -10.91
CA ALA A 391 1.98 3.20 -9.83
C ALA A 391 1.26 2.55 -8.64
N GLY A 392 1.99 1.79 -7.84
CA GLY A 392 1.44 1.12 -6.67
C GLY A 392 0.80 -0.23 -7.02
N ARG A 393 -0.19 -0.65 -6.24
CA ARG A 393 -0.81 -1.99 -6.36
C ARG A 393 -1.66 -2.21 -7.63
N ILE A 394 -1.81 -1.20 -8.47
CA ILE A 394 -2.61 -1.24 -9.70
C ILE A 394 -1.81 -1.63 -10.94
N THR A 395 -0.52 -1.86 -10.82
CA THR A 395 0.37 -2.24 -11.92
C THR A 395 0.00 -3.59 -12.51
N GLY A 396 0.40 -3.83 -13.77
CA GLY A 396 0.04 -5.03 -14.50
C GLY A 396 0.67 -6.30 -13.93
N GLY A 397 -0.16 -7.31 -13.66
CA GLY A 397 0.30 -8.59 -13.15
C GLY A 397 -0.83 -9.60 -12.93
N ASP A 398 -0.46 -10.87 -12.80
CA ASP A 398 -1.35 -11.94 -12.41
C ASP A 398 -1.64 -11.94 -10.89
N ARG A 399 -2.41 -12.91 -10.40
CA ARG A 399 -2.80 -13.01 -8.99
C ARG A 399 -1.59 -13.11 -8.05
N VAL A 400 -0.65 -13.96 -8.37
CA VAL A 400 0.49 -14.26 -7.48
C VAL A 400 1.51 -13.13 -7.52
N SER A 401 1.85 -12.63 -8.72
CA SER A 401 2.72 -11.46 -8.82
C SER A 401 2.12 -10.24 -8.12
N HIS A 402 0.79 -10.05 -8.17
CA HIS A 402 0.10 -8.99 -7.42
C HIS A 402 0.28 -9.17 -5.90
N ALA A 403 0.25 -10.39 -5.37
CA ALA A 403 0.50 -10.62 -3.94
C ALA A 403 1.90 -10.20 -3.48
N ALA A 404 2.86 -10.10 -4.41
CA ALA A 404 4.18 -9.52 -4.16
C ALA A 404 4.21 -8.01 -4.42
N THR A 405 3.81 -7.56 -5.62
CA THR A 405 3.99 -6.17 -6.08
C THR A 405 3.09 -5.16 -5.36
N ARG A 406 1.98 -5.59 -4.72
CA ARG A 406 1.12 -4.72 -3.91
C ARG A 406 1.74 -4.31 -2.57
N ASN A 407 2.83 -4.96 -2.12
CA ASN A 407 3.49 -4.60 -0.87
C ASN A 407 4.01 -3.16 -0.93
N MET A 408 3.90 -2.43 0.18
CA MET A 408 4.14 -0.98 0.20
C MET A 408 5.55 -0.60 -0.28
N MET A 409 6.57 -1.38 0.07
CA MET A 409 7.94 -1.16 -0.43
C MET A 409 8.04 -1.37 -1.95
N CYS A 410 7.36 -2.37 -2.52
CA CYS A 410 7.31 -2.52 -3.98
C CYS A 410 6.51 -1.38 -4.63
N CYS A 411 5.46 -0.91 -3.96
CA CYS A 411 4.70 0.27 -4.42
C CYS A 411 5.60 1.52 -4.50
N THR A 412 6.58 1.70 -3.61
CA THR A 412 7.53 2.82 -3.73
C THR A 412 8.48 2.65 -4.90
N VAL A 413 8.89 1.43 -5.23
CA VAL A 413 9.69 1.14 -6.44
C VAL A 413 8.92 1.54 -7.70
N THR A 414 7.69 1.05 -7.85
CA THR A 414 6.83 1.40 -9.00
C THR A 414 6.51 2.90 -9.02
N GLY A 415 6.31 3.52 -7.86
CA GLY A 415 6.08 4.95 -7.72
C GLY A 415 7.26 5.78 -8.18
N GLN A 416 8.45 5.52 -7.66
CA GLN A 416 9.66 6.27 -8.02
C GLN A 416 9.97 6.10 -9.50
N GLY A 417 9.83 4.88 -10.05
CA GLY A 417 9.96 4.60 -11.48
C GLY A 417 8.98 5.39 -12.34
N ALA A 418 7.70 5.42 -11.95
CA ALA A 418 6.67 6.21 -12.64
C ALA A 418 6.95 7.70 -12.58
N GLY A 419 7.40 8.20 -11.42
CA GLY A 419 7.73 9.61 -11.21
C GLY A 419 8.88 10.08 -12.10
N VAL A 420 9.99 9.35 -12.10
CA VAL A 420 11.14 9.63 -12.99
C VAL A 420 10.72 9.60 -14.45
N ALA A 421 9.99 8.57 -14.86
CA ALA A 421 9.52 8.46 -16.25
C ALA A 421 8.60 9.63 -16.62
N ALA A 422 7.69 10.06 -15.73
CA ALA A 422 6.79 11.18 -16.00
C ALA A 422 7.55 12.51 -16.18
N ALA A 423 8.57 12.74 -15.36
CA ALA A 423 9.43 13.92 -15.49
C ALA A 423 10.17 13.92 -16.83
N LEU A 424 10.84 12.82 -17.17
CA LEU A 424 11.58 12.71 -18.43
C LEU A 424 10.66 12.81 -19.64
N ALA A 425 9.47 12.18 -19.59
CA ALA A 425 8.48 12.26 -20.68
C ALA A 425 7.97 13.68 -20.90
N ALA A 426 7.77 14.48 -19.82
CA ALA A 426 7.38 15.88 -19.93
C ALA A 426 8.51 16.73 -20.53
N GLN A 427 9.73 16.62 -19.99
CA GLN A 427 10.91 17.36 -20.43
C GLN A 427 11.28 17.07 -21.90
N GLN A 428 11.24 15.79 -22.29
CA GLN A 428 11.59 15.36 -23.66
C GLN A 428 10.41 15.47 -24.64
N LYS A 429 9.20 15.78 -24.16
CA LYS A 429 7.95 15.81 -24.95
C LYS A 429 7.67 14.51 -25.71
N ARG A 430 7.94 13.37 -25.05
CA ARG A 430 7.77 12.02 -25.59
C ARG A 430 6.62 11.28 -24.90
N GLY A 431 6.09 10.26 -25.58
CA GLY A 431 5.24 9.26 -24.95
C GLY A 431 6.01 8.42 -23.92
N PHE A 432 5.30 7.78 -23.01
CA PHE A 432 5.93 6.90 -22.04
C PHE A 432 6.60 5.67 -22.67
N ASP A 433 6.05 5.18 -23.78
CA ASP A 433 6.56 4.07 -24.59
C ASP A 433 7.72 4.45 -25.52
N GLU A 434 8.04 5.75 -25.61
CA GLU A 434 9.12 6.31 -26.44
C GLU A 434 10.36 6.67 -25.60
N LEU A 435 10.31 6.50 -24.28
CA LEU A 435 11.45 6.83 -23.41
C LEU A 435 12.60 5.85 -23.59
N ASP A 436 13.81 6.40 -23.61
CA ASP A 436 15.02 5.59 -23.52
C ASP A 436 15.20 5.08 -22.08
N MET A 437 15.26 3.76 -21.93
CA MET A 437 15.41 3.14 -20.60
C MET A 437 16.76 3.41 -19.97
N ASP A 438 17.81 3.66 -20.76
CA ASP A 438 19.11 4.06 -20.22
C ASP A 438 19.01 5.42 -19.49
N ASP A 439 18.25 6.39 -20.04
CA ASP A 439 17.99 7.68 -19.40
C ASP A 439 17.19 7.50 -18.10
N VAL A 440 16.14 6.69 -18.12
CA VAL A 440 15.30 6.39 -16.95
C VAL A 440 16.13 5.73 -15.85
N GLN A 441 16.91 4.71 -16.20
CA GLN A 441 17.75 3.98 -15.26
C GLN A 441 18.91 4.82 -14.72
N ALA A 442 19.49 5.70 -15.54
CA ALA A 442 20.52 6.64 -15.09
C ALA A 442 19.97 7.60 -14.02
N GLU A 443 18.77 8.14 -14.26
CA GLU A 443 18.12 9.02 -13.30
C GLU A 443 17.69 8.27 -12.01
N LEU A 444 17.17 7.05 -12.12
CA LEU A 444 16.84 6.20 -10.97
C LEU A 444 18.08 5.91 -10.11
N LYS A 445 19.22 5.60 -10.74
CA LYS A 445 20.49 5.41 -10.02
C LYS A 445 20.98 6.69 -9.33
N ARG A 446 20.76 7.86 -9.95
CA ARG A 446 21.06 9.16 -9.33
C ARG A 446 20.21 9.42 -8.09
N GLN A 447 19.03 8.80 -8.01
CA GLN A 447 18.11 8.85 -6.88
C GLN A 447 18.23 7.62 -5.95
N ASP A 448 19.39 6.96 -5.94
CA ASP A 448 19.74 5.83 -5.06
C ASP A 448 18.80 4.61 -5.21
N VAL A 449 18.20 4.40 -6.38
CA VAL A 449 17.40 3.19 -6.65
C VAL A 449 18.31 2.03 -6.99
N ARG A 450 18.09 0.91 -6.32
CA ARG A 450 18.75 -0.35 -6.62
C ARG A 450 18.06 -1.05 -7.80
N LEU A 451 18.79 -1.24 -8.90
CA LEU A 451 18.23 -1.87 -10.12
C LEU A 451 18.54 -3.37 -10.23
N GLN A 452 19.54 -3.87 -9.46
CA GLN A 452 20.00 -5.25 -9.51
C GLN A 452 20.61 -5.70 -8.17
#